data_3e1f18b967ba010b87ee4d5440919369
#
_entry.id   3e1f18b967ba010b87ee4d5440919369
#
_cell.length_a   1.000
_cell.length_b   1.000
_cell.length_c   1.000
_cell.angle_alpha   90.00
_cell.angle_beta   90.00
_cell.angle_gamma   90.00
#
_symmetry.space_group_name_H-M   'P 1'
#
loop_
_entity.id
_entity.type
_entity.pdbx_description
1 polymer ?
#
loop_
_entity_poly.entity_id
_entity_poly.type
_entity_poly.pdbx_seq_one_letter_code
_entity_poly.pdbx_strand_id
1 'polypeptide(L)'
;MKRLPLLGVLTVYLFLLGCADANQALVSGNIAVTATSPSSQMHLQERNSEKDLVISDDSRRWLLRYARGLCDGETEELPTVPDDVKGVTAPVIVVYYDESGVRRSSQRLDVQDQPLHEKLAQNLSNVCATGADGYLHLLVVSYIARLPNFGISGLFDNKVYEPQVTGIAYELDGERVELDPLEALELNLGPKGARTELAHRLGIDPKTMPENNDLLIEMYRVIHFGEAYPTRNFTDFHRGHSMFSTEQLTSELLHERIALIGDWYKNNVREGQVTYEYSISQLEYRDYKRTMVRSTMATWVLNRLAYYLDDEKLKRLGAIAIDYYLDTYFDIAESLRKGEIVPSGVTLDNGDQVTNRYTSASFLAAAILERDDYQDQLREAEMLMEWAMSFKREDGLMWTQYAQSQYFMPGQLLLACAYMYDKTGDEMYRTFFQDVWGVYEAPLYATMHLGNELYIPYAPAWFTQPLSKMYQLTGQDEYRDMVYEINDRVVRLYEHNSEHQVYYDYDGVLSPKLGYWGNNSITSAHLESLVDAAVVAELDGDWARLAAYKKVIPHTVAFLLRLQYIPENTYYVLHRDRIIGGFKKDLVNSVLWMDNVWHLTSAFMKIQDNDLLN
;
A
#
# COMPACT_ATOMS: atom_id res chain seq x y z
N MET A 1 42.88 -4.81 -21.24
CA MET A 1 41.88 -4.35 -22.24
C MET A 1 41.53 -5.50 -23.17
N LYS A 2 40.57 -6.34 -22.79
CA LYS A 2 39.98 -7.38 -23.68
C LYS A 2 38.58 -6.87 -24.06
N ARG A 3 38.33 -6.64 -25.35
CA ARG A 3 37.04 -6.27 -25.89
C ARG A 3 36.07 -7.42 -25.64
N LEU A 4 35.07 -7.22 -24.78
CA LEU A 4 33.90 -8.10 -24.74
C LEU A 4 33.12 -7.94 -26.05
N PRO A 5 32.62 -9.02 -26.64
CA PRO A 5 31.88 -8.92 -27.90
C PRO A 5 30.53 -8.25 -27.62
N LEU A 6 30.26 -7.19 -28.36
CA LEU A 6 28.99 -6.43 -28.39
C LEU A 6 27.73 -7.33 -28.63
N LEU A 7 27.95 -8.56 -29.09
CA LEU A 7 26.89 -9.54 -29.37
C LEU A 7 26.13 -10.01 -28.12
N GLY A 8 26.81 -10.12 -26.95
CA GLY A 8 26.16 -10.56 -25.72
C GLY A 8 25.13 -9.56 -25.19
N VAL A 9 25.43 -8.28 -25.35
CA VAL A 9 24.52 -7.19 -24.92
C VAL A 9 23.31 -7.08 -25.85
N LEU A 10 23.48 -7.33 -27.14
CA LEU A 10 22.40 -7.28 -28.13
C LEU A 10 21.44 -8.49 -27.97
N THR A 11 21.94 -9.66 -27.59
CA THR A 11 21.11 -10.86 -27.38
C THR A 11 20.24 -10.73 -26.10
N VAL A 12 20.75 -10.09 -25.05
CA VAL A 12 19.95 -9.73 -23.87
C VAL A 12 18.88 -8.70 -24.24
N TYR A 13 19.20 -7.77 -25.13
CA TYR A 13 18.27 -6.74 -25.61
C TYR A 13 17.11 -7.30 -26.45
N LEU A 14 17.36 -8.29 -27.30
CA LEU A 14 16.32 -8.95 -28.10
C LEU A 14 15.45 -9.90 -27.28
N PHE A 15 15.98 -10.51 -26.21
CA PHE A 15 15.20 -11.32 -25.28
C PHE A 15 14.29 -10.45 -24.40
N LEU A 16 14.68 -9.23 -24.09
CA LEU A 16 13.87 -8.27 -23.32
C LEU A 16 12.66 -7.75 -24.12
N LEU A 17 12.75 -7.71 -25.45
CA LEU A 17 11.64 -7.31 -26.31
C LEU A 17 10.67 -8.46 -26.63
N GLY A 18 11.11 -9.71 -26.58
CA GLY A 18 10.31 -10.87 -26.99
C GLY A 18 9.38 -11.47 -25.90
N CYS A 19 9.62 -11.18 -24.62
CA CYS A 19 8.77 -11.67 -23.51
C CYS A 19 7.73 -10.66 -23.00
N ALA A 20 7.65 -9.48 -23.62
CA ALA A 20 6.69 -8.45 -23.27
C ALA A 20 5.26 -8.75 -23.77
N ASP A 21 5.09 -9.67 -24.73
CA ASP A 21 3.84 -9.81 -25.47
C ASP A 21 2.72 -10.58 -24.77
N ALA A 22 2.97 -11.34 -23.73
CA ALA A 22 1.91 -12.12 -23.06
C ALA A 22 1.09 -11.30 -22.03
N ASN A 23 1.61 -10.18 -21.52
CA ASN A 23 0.88 -9.25 -20.67
C ASN A 23 0.68 -7.86 -21.31
N GLN A 24 1.20 -7.64 -22.51
CA GLN A 24 1.13 -6.37 -23.24
C GLN A 24 -0.13 -6.23 -24.10
N ALA A 25 -0.94 -7.24 -24.24
CA ALA A 25 -2.25 -7.11 -24.92
C ALA A 25 -3.20 -6.11 -24.22
N LEU A 26 -2.81 -5.60 -23.04
CA LEU A 26 -3.52 -4.54 -22.32
C LEU A 26 -2.76 -3.21 -22.23
N VAL A 27 -1.53 -3.07 -22.77
CA VAL A 27 -0.68 -1.88 -22.58
C VAL A 27 -0.11 -1.30 -23.88
N SER A 28 -0.17 -1.97 -25.01
CA SER A 28 0.36 -1.46 -26.29
C SER A 28 -0.70 -0.72 -27.14
N GLY A 29 -1.51 0.13 -26.50
CA GLY A 29 -2.03 1.28 -27.20
C GLY A 29 -0.96 2.35 -27.19
N ASN A 30 -0.23 2.54 -28.29
CA ASN A 30 0.48 3.77 -28.57
C ASN A 30 -0.55 4.91 -28.59
N ILE A 31 -0.85 5.45 -27.41
CA ILE A 31 -1.50 6.74 -27.31
C ILE A 31 -0.37 7.75 -27.54
N ALA A 32 -0.19 8.11 -28.81
CA ALA A 32 0.33 9.41 -29.10
C ALA A 32 -0.46 10.38 -28.22
N VAL A 33 0.25 11.19 -27.42
CA VAL A 33 -0.33 12.32 -26.71
C VAL A 33 -0.80 13.30 -27.81
N THR A 34 -1.95 12.99 -28.37
CA THR A 34 -2.69 13.98 -29.13
C THR A 34 -3.24 14.97 -28.12
N ALA A 35 -2.99 16.22 -28.39
CA ALA A 35 -3.45 17.35 -27.62
C ALA A 35 -4.84 17.10 -27.02
N THR A 36 -4.92 17.21 -25.70
CA THR A 36 -6.18 17.12 -24.95
C THR A 36 -7.25 17.95 -25.66
N SER A 37 -8.37 17.35 -25.96
CA SER A 37 -9.49 18.08 -26.55
C SER A 37 -9.87 19.26 -25.65
N PRO A 38 -10.32 20.41 -26.20
CA PRO A 38 -10.72 21.56 -25.38
C PRO A 38 -11.73 21.24 -24.28
N SER A 39 -12.53 20.19 -24.45
CA SER A 39 -13.51 19.72 -23.43
C SER A 39 -12.85 19.15 -22.18
N SER A 40 -11.69 18.46 -22.28
CA SER A 40 -11.01 17.91 -21.10
C SER A 40 -10.30 18.98 -20.25
N GLN A 41 -9.86 20.09 -20.87
CA GLN A 41 -9.32 21.24 -20.13
C GLN A 41 -10.43 22.04 -19.43
N MET A 42 -11.62 22.14 -20.02
CA MET A 42 -12.76 22.83 -19.42
C MET A 42 -13.21 22.13 -18.12
N HIS A 43 -13.26 20.80 -18.09
CA HIS A 43 -13.64 20.04 -16.91
C HIS A 43 -12.60 20.08 -15.75
N LEU A 44 -11.32 20.30 -16.06
CA LEU A 44 -10.28 20.51 -15.03
C LEU A 44 -10.34 21.92 -14.41
N GLN A 45 -10.75 22.94 -15.19
CA GLN A 45 -10.97 24.30 -14.68
C GLN A 45 -12.25 24.39 -13.83
N GLU A 46 -13.29 23.58 -14.12
CA GLU A 46 -14.52 23.54 -13.31
C GLU A 46 -14.30 22.86 -11.94
N ARG A 47 -13.29 22.00 -11.76
CA ARG A 47 -12.92 21.41 -10.47
C ARG A 47 -12.40 22.41 -9.45
N ASN A 48 -11.78 23.49 -9.90
CA ASN A 48 -11.25 24.59 -9.07
C ASN A 48 -12.21 25.78 -8.98
N SER A 49 -13.47 25.62 -9.41
CA SER A 49 -14.43 26.72 -9.35
C SER A 49 -15.05 26.84 -7.96
N GLU A 50 -15.27 28.06 -7.54
CA GLU A 50 -15.85 28.56 -6.28
C GLU A 50 -17.23 27.95 -5.86
N LYS A 51 -17.59 26.77 -6.36
CA LYS A 51 -18.92 26.16 -6.17
C LYS A 51 -18.98 25.03 -5.15
N ASP A 52 -17.83 24.56 -4.63
CA ASP A 52 -17.86 23.51 -3.62
C ASP A 52 -18.31 24.10 -2.28
N LEU A 53 -19.30 23.46 -1.66
CA LEU A 53 -19.76 23.81 -0.32
C LEU A 53 -18.59 23.68 0.67
N VAL A 54 -18.35 24.70 1.46
CA VAL A 54 -17.38 24.69 2.56
C VAL A 54 -18.14 24.80 3.88
N ILE A 55 -17.90 23.87 4.78
CA ILE A 55 -18.41 23.87 6.16
C ILE A 55 -17.18 23.85 7.08
N SER A 56 -17.11 24.79 8.02
CA SER A 56 -15.98 24.88 8.95
C SER A 56 -15.89 23.64 9.85
N ASP A 57 -14.69 23.37 10.39
CA ASP A 57 -14.47 22.24 11.31
C ASP A 57 -15.39 22.32 12.52
N ASP A 58 -15.55 23.52 13.10
CA ASP A 58 -16.43 23.72 14.26
C ASP A 58 -17.89 23.44 13.92
N SER A 59 -18.33 23.80 12.72
CA SER A 59 -19.67 23.54 12.22
C SER A 59 -19.92 22.07 11.92
N ARG A 60 -18.92 21.33 11.41
CA ARG A 60 -19.01 19.87 11.25
C ARG A 60 -19.10 19.15 12.61
N ARG A 61 -18.30 19.59 13.59
CA ARG A 61 -18.39 19.11 14.97
C ARG A 61 -19.73 19.41 15.61
N TRP A 62 -20.26 20.60 15.35
CA TRP A 62 -21.58 20.98 15.81
C TRP A 62 -22.66 20.09 15.18
N LEU A 63 -22.64 19.89 13.85
CA LEU A 63 -23.59 19.05 13.12
C LEU A 63 -23.61 17.62 13.63
N LEU A 64 -22.45 17.03 13.88
CA LEU A 64 -22.35 15.66 14.39
C LEU A 64 -22.92 15.55 15.80
N ARG A 65 -22.59 16.48 16.70
CA ARG A 65 -23.15 16.52 18.07
C ARG A 65 -24.65 16.73 18.04
N TYR A 66 -25.12 17.63 17.20
CA TYR A 66 -26.55 17.89 17.00
C TYR A 66 -27.28 16.61 16.53
N ALA A 67 -26.74 15.96 15.53
CA ALA A 67 -27.30 14.72 14.99
C ALA A 67 -27.30 13.61 16.05
N ARG A 68 -26.23 13.47 16.84
CA ARG A 68 -26.15 12.48 17.93
C ARG A 68 -27.20 12.76 19.02
N GLY A 69 -27.33 13.99 19.48
CA GLY A 69 -28.36 14.35 20.46
C GLY A 69 -29.78 14.01 19.99
N LEU A 70 -30.07 14.24 18.69
CA LEU A 70 -31.37 13.81 18.11
C LEU A 70 -31.53 12.29 18.11
N CYS A 71 -30.47 11.51 17.86
CA CYS A 71 -30.49 10.05 17.93
C CYS A 71 -30.74 9.54 19.36
N ASP A 72 -30.12 10.17 20.34
CA ASP A 72 -30.19 9.78 21.74
C ASP A 72 -31.48 10.29 22.43
N GLY A 73 -32.32 11.06 21.71
CA GLY A 73 -33.55 11.64 22.23
C GLY A 73 -33.31 12.80 23.20
N GLU A 74 -32.11 13.36 23.19
CA GLU A 74 -31.74 14.54 23.98
C GLU A 74 -32.37 15.79 23.37
N THR A 75 -33.45 16.28 23.99
CA THR A 75 -34.14 17.48 23.54
C THR A 75 -33.70 18.75 24.29
N GLU A 76 -32.77 18.63 25.24
CA GLU A 76 -32.30 19.76 26.05
C GLU A 76 -31.30 20.61 25.28
N GLU A 77 -31.63 21.92 25.20
CA GLU A 77 -30.84 23.07 24.70
C GLU A 77 -29.72 22.73 23.70
N LEU A 78 -30.13 22.33 22.51
CA LEU A 78 -29.17 22.18 21.41
C LEU A 78 -28.45 23.53 21.18
N PRO A 79 -27.12 23.54 21.05
CA PRO A 79 -26.35 24.77 20.90
C PRO A 79 -26.84 25.59 19.69
N THR A 80 -26.68 26.88 19.76
CA THR A 80 -27.07 27.81 18.68
C THR A 80 -26.48 27.35 17.34
N VAL A 81 -27.32 27.28 16.31
CA VAL A 81 -26.91 26.88 14.95
C VAL A 81 -25.82 27.82 14.43
N PRO A 82 -24.65 27.31 14.01
CA PRO A 82 -23.60 28.14 13.41
C PRO A 82 -24.08 28.86 12.15
N ASP A 83 -23.58 30.08 11.90
CA ASP A 83 -24.04 30.90 10.79
C ASP A 83 -23.74 30.27 9.42
N ASP A 84 -22.62 29.54 9.28
CA ASP A 84 -22.25 28.82 8.06
C ASP A 84 -23.09 27.55 7.83
N VAL A 85 -23.86 27.08 8.82
CA VAL A 85 -24.81 25.96 8.70
C VAL A 85 -26.24 26.44 8.39
N LYS A 86 -26.64 27.59 8.89
CA LYS A 86 -28.03 28.11 8.76
C LYS A 86 -28.53 28.21 7.33
N GLY A 87 -27.62 28.53 6.40
CA GLY A 87 -27.94 28.69 4.97
C GLY A 87 -27.68 27.44 4.12
N VAL A 88 -27.14 26.38 4.70
CA VAL A 88 -26.81 25.15 3.94
C VAL A 88 -28.07 24.34 3.67
N THR A 89 -28.45 24.24 2.40
CA THR A 89 -29.60 23.44 1.92
C THR A 89 -29.18 22.18 1.21
N ALA A 90 -27.87 21.84 1.21
CA ALA A 90 -27.31 20.67 0.55
C ALA A 90 -27.96 19.36 1.02
N PRO A 91 -28.07 18.33 0.16
CA PRO A 91 -28.44 16.99 0.59
C PRO A 91 -27.43 16.42 1.58
N VAL A 92 -27.90 15.55 2.47
CA VAL A 92 -27.04 14.80 3.40
C VAL A 92 -27.41 13.33 3.38
N ILE A 93 -26.41 12.46 3.39
CA ILE A 93 -26.60 11.04 3.62
C ILE A 93 -26.18 10.75 5.05
N VAL A 94 -27.10 10.19 5.82
CA VAL A 94 -26.85 9.77 7.19
C VAL A 94 -26.64 8.26 7.19
N VAL A 95 -25.52 7.82 7.73
CA VAL A 95 -25.16 6.39 7.81
C VAL A 95 -24.93 6.05 9.28
N TYR A 96 -25.50 4.92 9.70
CA TYR A 96 -25.35 4.42 11.05
C TYR A 96 -24.79 3.00 11.04
N TYR A 97 -23.70 2.79 11.77
CA TYR A 97 -23.07 1.49 11.99
C TYR A 97 -23.29 1.05 13.45
N ASP A 98 -23.53 -0.22 13.67
CA ASP A 98 -23.51 -0.76 15.03
C ASP A 98 -22.08 -0.96 15.56
N GLU A 99 -21.96 -1.34 16.82
CA GLU A 99 -20.66 -1.59 17.46
C GLU A 99 -19.84 -2.69 16.77
N SER A 100 -20.47 -3.62 16.07
CA SER A 100 -19.79 -4.68 15.32
C SER A 100 -19.24 -4.21 13.97
N GLY A 101 -19.61 -3.02 13.51
CA GLY A 101 -19.24 -2.46 12.20
C GLY A 101 -20.22 -2.80 11.07
N VAL A 102 -21.40 -3.32 11.41
CA VAL A 102 -22.47 -3.56 10.42
C VAL A 102 -23.23 -2.28 10.16
N ARG A 103 -23.35 -1.89 8.90
CA ARG A 103 -24.23 -0.80 8.47
C ARG A 103 -25.68 -1.16 8.74
N ARG A 104 -26.34 -0.45 9.64
CA ARG A 104 -27.73 -0.69 10.05
C ARG A 104 -28.73 0.14 9.29
N SER A 105 -28.34 1.35 8.94
CA SER A 105 -29.19 2.25 8.16
C SER A 105 -28.36 3.20 7.31
N SER A 106 -28.95 3.63 6.21
CA SER A 106 -28.46 4.70 5.36
C SER A 106 -29.65 5.42 4.79
N GLN A 107 -29.71 6.73 4.94
CA GLN A 107 -30.78 7.55 4.40
C GLN A 107 -30.23 8.84 3.79
N ARG A 108 -30.59 9.08 2.53
CA ARG A 108 -30.35 10.36 1.86
C ARG A 108 -31.52 11.30 2.15
N LEU A 109 -31.22 12.48 2.69
CA LEU A 109 -32.17 13.54 2.99
C LEU A 109 -32.02 14.63 1.94
N ASP A 110 -32.93 14.70 0.99
CA ASP A 110 -32.84 15.49 -0.25
C ASP A 110 -33.92 16.58 -0.34
N VAL A 111 -34.51 16.99 0.80
CA VAL A 111 -35.58 18.01 0.82
C VAL A 111 -35.02 19.31 0.31
N GLN A 112 -35.53 19.76 -0.84
CA GLN A 112 -35.10 21.02 -1.47
C GLN A 112 -35.47 22.22 -0.57
N ASP A 113 -34.60 23.24 -0.58
CA ASP A 113 -34.79 24.51 0.12
C ASP A 113 -34.94 24.47 1.65
N GLN A 114 -34.74 23.29 2.27
CA GLN A 114 -34.76 23.18 3.72
C GLN A 114 -33.31 23.21 4.27
N PRO A 115 -33.02 23.98 5.33
CA PRO A 115 -31.73 23.99 6.00
C PRO A 115 -31.32 22.61 6.50
N LEU A 116 -30.01 22.28 6.41
CA LEU A 116 -29.45 20.99 6.75
C LEU A 116 -29.81 20.50 8.15
N HIS A 117 -29.73 21.40 9.17
CA HIS A 117 -30.07 21.05 10.55
C HIS A 117 -31.54 20.73 10.74
N GLU A 118 -32.44 21.37 9.99
CA GLU A 118 -33.89 21.08 10.03
C GLU A 118 -34.20 19.73 9.38
N LYS A 119 -33.51 19.40 8.27
CA LYS A 119 -33.62 18.08 7.63
C LYS A 119 -33.25 16.96 8.62
N LEU A 120 -32.16 17.15 9.36
CA LEU A 120 -31.72 16.21 10.40
C LEU A 120 -32.78 16.09 11.50
N ALA A 121 -33.31 17.22 12.02
CA ALA A 121 -34.31 17.21 13.09
C ALA A 121 -35.59 16.44 12.74
N GLN A 122 -36.01 16.50 11.47
CA GLN A 122 -37.26 15.86 11.03
C GLN A 122 -37.13 14.37 10.73
N ASN A 123 -35.93 13.91 10.36
CA ASN A 123 -35.77 12.58 9.78
C ASN A 123 -34.86 11.64 10.59
N LEU A 124 -34.03 12.17 11.49
CA LEU A 124 -32.96 11.38 12.10
C LEU A 124 -33.47 10.32 13.08
N SER A 125 -34.59 10.58 13.77
CA SER A 125 -35.20 9.60 14.68
C SER A 125 -35.51 8.24 14.00
N ASN A 126 -35.83 8.26 12.71
CA ASN A 126 -36.09 7.06 11.92
C ASN A 126 -34.80 6.30 11.58
N VAL A 127 -33.69 7.02 11.40
CA VAL A 127 -32.38 6.43 11.07
C VAL A 127 -31.76 5.75 12.29
N CYS A 128 -31.89 6.38 13.45
CA CYS A 128 -31.29 5.93 14.71
C CYS A 128 -32.16 4.95 15.50
N ALA A 129 -33.38 4.64 15.06
CA ALA A 129 -34.32 3.74 15.76
C ALA A 129 -33.78 2.31 15.99
N THR A 130 -32.61 1.98 15.44
CA THR A 130 -31.97 0.66 15.53
C THR A 130 -31.04 0.48 16.74
N GLY A 131 -30.86 1.51 17.60
CA GLY A 131 -30.05 1.42 18.84
C GLY A 131 -29.11 2.60 19.04
N ALA A 132 -28.91 3.02 20.31
CA ALA A 132 -28.05 4.16 20.68
C ALA A 132 -26.52 3.83 20.60
N ASP A 133 -26.15 2.56 20.50
CA ASP A 133 -24.77 2.06 20.76
C ASP A 133 -23.91 1.88 19.49
N GLY A 134 -23.96 2.79 18.54
CA GLY A 134 -23.17 2.67 17.30
C GLY A 134 -22.49 3.97 16.89
N TYR A 135 -22.06 4.03 15.64
CA TYR A 135 -21.28 5.11 15.06
C TYR A 135 -22.08 5.84 13.98
N LEU A 136 -22.22 7.15 14.14
CA LEU A 136 -22.96 8.01 13.24
C LEU A 136 -22.01 8.71 12.27
N HIS A 137 -22.33 8.65 10.98
CA HIS A 137 -21.58 9.29 9.92
C HIS A 137 -22.50 10.18 9.07
N LEU A 138 -22.01 11.36 8.74
CA LEU A 138 -22.68 12.35 7.90
C LEU A 138 -21.86 12.58 6.63
N LEU A 139 -22.50 12.42 5.48
CA LEU A 139 -21.95 12.72 4.18
C LEU A 139 -22.73 13.89 3.59
N VAL A 140 -22.22 15.10 3.75
CA VAL A 140 -22.86 16.31 3.20
C VAL A 140 -22.45 16.48 1.75
N VAL A 141 -23.44 16.53 0.86
CA VAL A 141 -23.18 16.65 -0.59
C VAL A 141 -22.68 18.07 -0.87
N SER A 142 -21.43 18.18 -1.31
CA SER A 142 -20.78 19.46 -1.60
C SER A 142 -20.94 19.90 -3.05
N TYR A 143 -21.12 18.96 -3.96
CA TYR A 143 -21.24 19.22 -5.40
C TYR A 143 -22.06 18.12 -6.07
N ILE A 144 -22.90 18.48 -7.05
CA ILE A 144 -23.67 17.55 -7.87
C ILE A 144 -23.44 17.86 -9.36
N ALA A 145 -23.11 16.83 -10.13
CA ALA A 145 -23.06 16.89 -11.59
C ALA A 145 -24.04 15.88 -12.20
N ARG A 146 -24.89 16.31 -13.11
CA ARG A 146 -25.77 15.44 -13.89
C ARG A 146 -25.26 15.39 -15.32
N LEU A 147 -24.98 14.21 -15.81
CA LEU A 147 -24.37 14.00 -17.09
C LEU A 147 -25.23 13.00 -17.90
N PRO A 148 -25.45 13.27 -19.18
CA PRO A 148 -25.97 12.25 -20.07
C PRO A 148 -24.92 11.15 -20.25
N ASN A 149 -25.35 9.95 -20.61
CA ASN A 149 -24.45 8.82 -20.82
C ASN A 149 -23.61 8.98 -22.11
N PHE A 150 -22.84 10.06 -22.22
CA PHE A 150 -21.88 10.26 -23.31
C PHE A 150 -20.51 9.67 -22.92
N GLY A 151 -20.29 8.41 -23.31
CA GLY A 151 -18.97 7.80 -23.21
C GLY A 151 -18.49 7.62 -21.76
N ILE A 152 -19.11 6.70 -21.05
CA ILE A 152 -18.77 6.30 -19.67
C ILE A 152 -17.28 5.97 -19.50
N SER A 153 -16.56 5.56 -20.56
CA SER A 153 -15.12 5.36 -20.51
C SER A 153 -14.36 6.59 -20.01
N GLY A 154 -14.80 7.80 -20.35
CA GLY A 154 -14.15 9.03 -19.89
C GLY A 154 -14.47 9.42 -18.44
N LEU A 155 -15.61 8.97 -17.89
CA LEU A 155 -16.00 9.27 -16.50
C LEU A 155 -15.13 8.50 -15.49
N PHE A 156 -14.66 7.33 -15.89
CA PHE A 156 -13.83 6.46 -15.07
C PHE A 156 -12.33 6.62 -15.35
N ASP A 157 -11.95 7.43 -16.33
CA ASP A 157 -10.57 7.85 -16.55
C ASP A 157 -10.18 8.93 -15.51
N ASN A 158 -9.96 8.50 -14.28
CA ASN A 158 -9.24 9.14 -13.17
C ASN A 158 -9.47 10.64 -12.86
N LYS A 159 -10.27 11.37 -13.62
CA LYS A 159 -10.33 12.83 -13.51
C LYS A 159 -11.67 13.39 -13.03
N VAL A 160 -12.75 12.65 -13.19
CA VAL A 160 -14.11 13.14 -12.84
C VAL A 160 -14.70 12.38 -11.67
N TYR A 161 -14.47 11.06 -11.60
CA TYR A 161 -14.92 10.21 -10.51
C TYR A 161 -13.78 9.91 -9.55
N GLU A 162 -13.90 10.38 -8.35
CA GLU A 162 -13.00 10.10 -7.25
C GLU A 162 -13.59 8.94 -6.40
N PRO A 163 -13.05 7.70 -6.51
CA PRO A 163 -13.60 6.56 -5.79
C PRO A 163 -13.66 6.79 -4.29
N GLN A 164 -14.75 6.36 -3.64
CA GLN A 164 -14.97 6.46 -2.18
C GLN A 164 -15.02 7.90 -1.63
N VAL A 165 -15.07 8.91 -2.53
CA VAL A 165 -15.35 10.32 -2.21
C VAL A 165 -16.54 10.83 -3.01
N THR A 166 -16.67 10.32 -4.25
CA THR A 166 -17.78 10.65 -5.14
C THR A 166 -18.80 9.52 -5.10
N GLY A 167 -20.04 9.83 -4.73
CA GLY A 167 -21.18 8.94 -4.93
C GLY A 167 -21.68 8.99 -6.36
N ILE A 168 -22.32 7.92 -6.82
CA ILE A 168 -22.90 7.81 -8.17
C ILE A 168 -24.33 7.32 -8.07
N ALA A 169 -25.22 7.95 -8.84
CA ALA A 169 -26.55 7.41 -9.09
C ALA A 169 -26.79 7.27 -10.59
N TYR A 170 -27.47 6.20 -10.96
CA TYR A 170 -27.96 5.96 -12.31
C TYR A 170 -29.48 6.01 -12.32
N GLU A 171 -30.05 6.64 -13.35
CA GLU A 171 -31.48 6.71 -13.54
C GLU A 171 -31.82 6.28 -14.98
N LEU A 172 -32.71 5.31 -15.10
CA LEU A 172 -33.23 4.80 -16.38
C LEU A 172 -34.70 4.47 -16.23
N ASP A 173 -35.53 4.96 -17.17
CA ASP A 173 -36.99 4.74 -17.22
C ASP A 173 -37.70 5.11 -15.89
N GLY A 174 -37.18 6.07 -15.16
CA GLY A 174 -37.70 6.50 -13.87
C GLY A 174 -37.27 5.66 -12.68
N GLU A 175 -36.53 4.59 -12.88
CA GLU A 175 -35.87 3.82 -11.83
C GLU A 175 -34.51 4.46 -11.50
N ARG A 176 -34.26 4.74 -10.21
CA ARG A 176 -33.00 5.32 -9.72
C ARG A 176 -32.31 4.35 -8.77
N VAL A 177 -31.05 4.06 -9.05
CA VAL A 177 -30.15 3.31 -8.16
C VAL A 177 -28.96 4.19 -7.79
N GLU A 178 -28.46 4.02 -6.59
CA GLU A 178 -27.41 4.85 -6.04
C GLU A 178 -26.35 3.97 -5.35
N LEU A 179 -25.11 4.44 -5.37
CA LEU A 179 -23.97 3.91 -4.65
C LEU A 179 -23.29 5.08 -3.95
N ASP A 180 -23.46 5.18 -2.64
CA ASP A 180 -22.78 6.22 -1.86
C ASP A 180 -21.30 5.89 -1.63
N PRO A 181 -20.46 6.89 -1.26
CA PRO A 181 -19.02 6.68 -1.09
C PRO A 181 -18.65 5.63 -0.05
N LEU A 182 -19.41 5.54 1.07
CA LEU A 182 -19.14 4.55 2.12
C LEU A 182 -19.55 3.15 1.69
N GLU A 183 -20.64 3.00 0.96
CA GLU A 183 -21.03 1.71 0.40
C GLU A 183 -20.00 1.23 -0.62
N ALA A 184 -19.45 2.12 -1.46
CA ALA A 184 -18.35 1.79 -2.36
C ALA A 184 -17.09 1.34 -1.61
N LEU A 185 -16.81 1.93 -0.45
CA LEU A 185 -15.72 1.54 0.45
C LEU A 185 -15.95 0.14 1.06
N GLU A 186 -17.13 -0.09 1.63
CA GLU A 186 -17.54 -1.36 2.26
C GLU A 186 -17.45 -2.53 1.28
N LEU A 187 -17.93 -2.32 0.06
CA LEU A 187 -17.91 -3.30 -1.02
C LEU A 187 -16.54 -3.39 -1.72
N ASN A 188 -15.58 -2.56 -1.33
CA ASN A 188 -14.25 -2.47 -1.96
C ASN A 188 -14.32 -2.24 -3.48
N LEU A 189 -15.16 -1.29 -3.90
CA LEU A 189 -15.38 -1.00 -5.32
C LEU A 189 -14.50 0.14 -5.82
N GLY A 190 -13.62 -0.19 -6.76
CA GLY A 190 -13.01 0.81 -7.65
C GLY A 190 -13.96 1.22 -8.77
N PRO A 191 -13.55 2.14 -9.67
CA PRO A 191 -14.42 2.71 -10.71
C PRO A 191 -15.17 1.66 -11.56
N LYS A 192 -14.46 0.62 -12.00
CA LYS A 192 -15.05 -0.47 -12.79
C LYS A 192 -16.07 -1.30 -11.99
N GLY A 193 -15.75 -1.56 -10.70
CA GLY A 193 -16.65 -2.28 -9.80
C GLY A 193 -17.93 -1.50 -9.53
N ALA A 194 -17.82 -0.20 -9.23
CA ALA A 194 -18.97 0.68 -9.01
C ALA A 194 -19.93 0.70 -10.21
N ARG A 195 -19.37 0.83 -11.43
CA ARG A 195 -20.17 0.76 -12.65
C ARG A 195 -20.91 -0.58 -12.80
N THR A 196 -20.21 -1.68 -12.57
CA THR A 196 -20.78 -3.02 -12.68
C THR A 196 -21.90 -3.23 -11.67
N GLU A 197 -21.69 -2.79 -10.44
CA GLU A 197 -22.68 -2.88 -9.35
C GLU A 197 -23.97 -2.10 -9.69
N LEU A 198 -23.84 -0.84 -10.13
CA LEU A 198 -24.98 -0.02 -10.50
C LEU A 198 -25.75 -0.58 -11.71
N ALA A 199 -25.03 -1.15 -12.70
CA ALA A 199 -25.68 -1.81 -13.82
C ALA A 199 -26.49 -3.03 -13.36
N HIS A 200 -25.95 -3.85 -12.44
CA HIS A 200 -26.66 -4.99 -11.88
C HIS A 200 -27.91 -4.55 -11.09
N ARG A 201 -27.84 -3.47 -10.32
CA ARG A 201 -28.99 -2.92 -9.57
C ARG A 201 -30.12 -2.47 -10.50
N LEU A 202 -29.78 -1.93 -11.67
CA LEU A 202 -30.76 -1.57 -12.73
C LEU A 202 -31.18 -2.76 -13.61
N GLY A 203 -30.66 -3.97 -13.40
CA GLY A 203 -30.94 -5.12 -14.24
C GLY A 203 -30.36 -5.03 -15.66
N ILE A 204 -29.32 -4.22 -15.88
CA ILE A 204 -28.69 -3.99 -17.18
C ILE A 204 -27.39 -4.78 -17.29
N ASP A 205 -27.08 -5.32 -18.46
CA ASP A 205 -25.76 -5.88 -18.72
C ASP A 205 -24.68 -4.76 -18.68
N PRO A 206 -23.68 -4.84 -17.80
CA PRO A 206 -22.60 -3.85 -17.74
C PRO A 206 -21.85 -3.61 -19.04
N LYS A 207 -21.89 -4.56 -19.98
CA LYS A 207 -21.24 -4.45 -21.29
C LYS A 207 -22.02 -3.58 -22.27
N THR A 208 -23.34 -3.61 -22.19
CA THR A 208 -24.23 -2.83 -23.07
C THR A 208 -24.60 -1.47 -22.50
N MET A 209 -24.40 -1.27 -21.21
CA MET A 209 -24.69 -0.02 -20.53
C MET A 209 -24.07 1.23 -21.19
N PRO A 210 -22.81 1.20 -21.72
CA PRO A 210 -22.22 2.37 -22.37
C PRO A 210 -22.96 2.85 -23.62
N GLU A 211 -23.76 1.99 -24.23
CA GLU A 211 -24.51 2.26 -25.47
C GLU A 211 -25.93 2.81 -25.19
N ASN A 212 -26.34 2.82 -23.90
CA ASN A 212 -27.66 3.28 -23.52
C ASN A 212 -27.70 4.81 -23.38
N ASN A 213 -28.26 5.51 -24.36
CA ASN A 213 -28.35 6.98 -24.40
C ASN A 213 -29.40 7.56 -23.43
N ASP A 214 -30.33 6.75 -22.94
CA ASP A 214 -31.40 7.19 -22.03
C ASP A 214 -30.95 7.14 -20.56
N LEU A 215 -29.79 6.54 -20.30
CA LEU A 215 -29.22 6.48 -18.96
C LEU A 215 -28.72 7.86 -18.52
N LEU A 216 -29.28 8.37 -17.43
CA LEU A 216 -28.79 9.58 -16.75
C LEU A 216 -27.84 9.20 -15.62
N ILE A 217 -26.73 9.93 -15.52
CA ILE A 217 -25.71 9.74 -14.49
C ILE A 217 -25.66 10.98 -13.61
N GLU A 218 -25.88 10.81 -12.32
CA GLU A 218 -25.62 11.81 -11.32
C GLU A 218 -24.37 11.42 -10.53
N MET A 219 -23.41 12.31 -10.45
CA MET A 219 -22.25 12.19 -9.56
C MET A 219 -22.30 13.31 -8.53
N TYR A 220 -21.98 12.96 -7.28
CA TYR A 220 -21.95 13.94 -6.22
C TYR A 220 -20.75 13.70 -5.31
N ARG A 221 -20.05 14.79 -5.00
CA ARG A 221 -18.94 14.76 -4.03
C ARG A 221 -19.49 15.02 -2.64
N VAL A 222 -18.89 14.40 -1.63
CA VAL A 222 -19.30 14.57 -0.24
C VAL A 222 -18.17 15.13 0.64
N ILE A 223 -18.57 15.87 1.67
CA ILE A 223 -17.79 16.12 2.87
C ILE A 223 -18.19 15.04 3.87
N HIS A 224 -17.28 14.18 4.25
CA HIS A 224 -17.54 13.05 5.14
C HIS A 224 -16.90 13.31 6.51
N PHE A 225 -17.72 13.28 7.54
CA PHE A 225 -17.29 13.30 8.94
C PHE A 225 -18.20 12.42 9.79
N GLY A 226 -17.71 11.97 10.93
CA GLY A 226 -18.47 11.04 11.76
C GLY A 226 -17.74 10.69 13.05
N GLU A 227 -18.23 9.65 13.70
CA GLU A 227 -17.71 9.12 14.95
C GLU A 227 -16.67 8.04 14.71
N ALA A 228 -15.49 8.21 15.28
CA ALA A 228 -14.41 7.23 15.21
C ALA A 228 -14.63 6.07 16.18
N TYR A 229 -14.32 4.86 15.76
CA TYR A 229 -14.27 3.69 16.64
C TYR A 229 -13.00 3.75 17.52
N PRO A 230 -13.00 3.30 18.78
CA PRO A 230 -14.17 2.98 19.61
C PRO A 230 -14.69 4.19 20.39
N THR A 231 -14.06 5.34 20.30
CA THR A 231 -14.19 6.48 21.21
C THR A 231 -15.40 7.36 20.93
N ARG A 232 -16.01 7.24 19.74
CA ARG A 232 -17.04 8.15 19.20
C ARG A 232 -16.57 9.61 19.06
N ASN A 233 -15.24 9.83 19.04
CA ASN A 233 -14.70 11.15 18.79
C ASN A 233 -15.03 11.62 17.37
N PHE A 234 -15.27 12.91 17.22
CA PHE A 234 -15.39 13.53 15.92
C PHE A 234 -14.14 13.30 15.07
N THR A 235 -14.33 12.86 13.85
CA THR A 235 -13.26 12.65 12.87
C THR A 235 -13.73 13.04 11.47
N ASP A 236 -12.91 13.82 10.77
CA ASP A 236 -13.06 14.04 9.34
C ASP A 236 -12.45 12.86 8.60
N PHE A 237 -13.21 12.33 7.64
CA PHE A 237 -12.78 11.18 6.85
C PHE A 237 -12.65 11.54 5.38
N HIS A 238 -11.61 10.97 4.76
CA HIS A 238 -11.47 10.96 3.31
C HIS A 238 -11.23 9.53 2.86
N ARG A 239 -12.01 9.01 1.90
CA ARG A 239 -12.00 7.58 1.53
C ARG A 239 -12.09 6.62 2.73
N GLY A 240 -12.84 7.02 3.76
CA GLY A 240 -13.06 6.20 4.96
C GLY A 240 -11.92 6.17 5.97
N HIS A 241 -10.84 6.93 5.77
CA HIS A 241 -9.77 7.09 6.76
C HIS A 241 -9.57 8.55 7.14
N SER A 242 -9.07 8.77 8.35
CA SER A 242 -8.68 10.11 8.80
C SER A 242 -7.51 10.62 8.00
N MET A 243 -7.55 11.90 7.62
CA MET A 243 -6.43 12.54 6.97
C MET A 243 -5.32 12.81 7.97
N PHE A 244 -4.11 12.60 7.51
CA PHE A 244 -2.90 12.75 8.29
C PHE A 244 -1.88 13.59 7.49
N SER A 245 -1.32 14.61 8.13
CA SER A 245 -0.33 15.50 7.52
C SER A 245 1.09 15.28 8.09
N THR A 246 2.09 15.79 7.38
CA THR A 246 3.49 15.70 7.84
C THR A 246 3.74 16.43 9.15
N GLU A 247 2.97 17.50 9.46
CA GLU A 247 3.09 18.24 10.72
C GLU A 247 2.64 17.43 11.94
N GLN A 248 1.83 16.40 11.73
CA GLN A 248 1.37 15.49 12.79
C GLN A 248 2.33 14.31 13.00
N LEU A 249 3.31 14.16 12.11
CA LEU A 249 4.25 13.05 12.16
C LEU A 249 5.32 13.30 13.23
N THR A 250 5.32 12.48 14.26
CA THR A 250 6.34 12.47 15.30
C THR A 250 6.96 11.08 15.45
N SER A 251 8.09 11.00 16.11
CA SER A 251 8.76 9.74 16.41
C SER A 251 7.88 8.85 17.29
N GLU A 252 7.19 9.42 18.28
CA GLU A 252 6.28 8.71 19.18
C GLU A 252 5.10 8.12 18.40
N LEU A 253 4.47 8.90 17.52
CA LEU A 253 3.37 8.41 16.69
C LEU A 253 3.84 7.27 15.77
N LEU A 254 5.01 7.40 15.15
CA LEU A 254 5.53 6.33 14.30
C LEU A 254 5.79 5.06 15.11
N HIS A 255 6.30 5.17 16.33
CA HIS A 255 6.49 4.05 17.26
C HIS A 255 5.15 3.37 17.60
N GLU A 256 4.10 4.15 17.94
CA GLU A 256 2.76 3.62 18.19
C GLU A 256 2.23 2.86 16.96
N ARG A 257 2.47 3.37 15.76
CA ARG A 257 2.06 2.73 14.50
C ARG A 257 2.81 1.43 14.22
N ILE A 258 4.10 1.38 14.57
CA ILE A 258 4.89 0.14 14.51
C ILE A 258 4.36 -0.89 15.53
N ALA A 259 3.98 -0.46 16.73
CA ALA A 259 3.40 -1.36 17.73
C ALA A 259 2.08 -2.00 17.23
N LEU A 260 1.21 -1.23 16.56
CA LEU A 260 0.00 -1.78 15.92
C LEU A 260 0.32 -2.84 14.85
N ILE A 261 1.43 -2.70 14.11
CA ILE A 261 1.88 -3.75 13.18
C ILE A 261 2.23 -5.02 13.94
N GLY A 262 2.87 -4.90 15.11
CA GLY A 262 3.13 -6.03 16.00
C GLY A 262 1.84 -6.75 16.40
N ASP A 263 0.78 -6.01 16.73
CA ASP A 263 -0.52 -6.58 17.06
C ASP A 263 -1.17 -7.27 15.84
N TRP A 264 -1.01 -6.69 14.64
CA TRP A 264 -1.45 -7.35 13.41
C TRP A 264 -0.76 -8.71 13.21
N TYR A 265 0.56 -8.82 13.38
CA TYR A 265 1.26 -10.10 13.30
C TYR A 265 0.76 -11.10 14.34
N LYS A 266 0.53 -10.68 15.60
CA LYS A 266 0.00 -11.54 16.67
C LYS A 266 -1.35 -12.18 16.33
N ASN A 267 -2.15 -11.50 15.51
CA ASN A 267 -3.48 -11.94 15.10
C ASN A 267 -3.50 -12.68 13.75
N ASN A 268 -2.44 -12.54 12.95
CA ASN A 268 -2.40 -13.04 11.57
C ASN A 268 -1.27 -14.05 11.30
N VAL A 269 -0.51 -14.47 12.31
CA VAL A 269 0.38 -15.63 12.22
C VAL A 269 -0.36 -16.86 12.74
N ARG A 270 -0.51 -17.88 11.90
CA ARG A 270 -1.25 -19.11 12.21
C ARG A 270 -0.39 -20.31 11.88
N GLU A 271 -0.15 -21.18 12.85
CA GLU A 271 0.62 -22.41 12.66
C GLU A 271 1.98 -22.16 11.97
N GLY A 272 2.67 -21.09 12.35
CA GLY A 272 3.95 -20.68 11.77
C GLY A 272 3.87 -19.95 10.43
N GLN A 273 2.67 -19.73 9.88
CA GLN A 273 2.49 -19.04 8.61
C GLN A 273 1.90 -17.65 8.81
N VAL A 274 2.51 -16.64 8.21
CA VAL A 274 1.91 -15.30 8.10
C VAL A 274 0.80 -15.35 7.05
N THR A 275 -0.39 -14.84 7.39
CA THR A 275 -1.52 -14.75 6.44
C THR A 275 -1.13 -13.87 5.25
N TYR A 276 -1.43 -14.33 4.02
CA TYR A 276 -1.00 -13.62 2.81
C TYR A 276 -1.92 -12.46 2.42
N GLU A 277 -3.21 -12.72 2.31
CA GLU A 277 -4.21 -11.70 1.90
C GLU A 277 -5.48 -11.88 2.75
N TYR A 278 -6.07 -10.76 3.19
CA TYR A 278 -7.39 -10.74 3.81
C TYR A 278 -8.32 -9.76 3.08
N SER A 279 -9.47 -10.26 2.62
CA SER A 279 -10.51 -9.45 1.97
C SER A 279 -11.54 -8.99 3.00
N ILE A 280 -11.59 -7.69 3.28
CA ILE A 280 -12.54 -7.11 4.24
C ILE A 280 -13.97 -7.24 3.74
N SER A 281 -14.23 -6.96 2.45
CA SER A 281 -15.57 -7.02 1.87
C SER A 281 -16.11 -8.44 1.73
N GLN A 282 -15.24 -9.46 1.69
CA GLN A 282 -15.64 -10.88 1.58
C GLN A 282 -15.43 -11.66 2.87
N LEU A 283 -14.82 -11.03 3.88
CA LEU A 283 -14.56 -11.62 5.21
C LEU A 283 -13.72 -12.91 5.15
N GLU A 284 -12.84 -13.05 4.16
CA GLU A 284 -12.09 -14.28 3.90
C GLU A 284 -10.58 -14.04 3.75
N TYR A 285 -9.82 -15.07 4.13
CA TYR A 285 -8.40 -15.17 3.81
C TYR A 285 -8.20 -15.77 2.43
N ARG A 286 -7.22 -15.24 1.68
CA ARG A 286 -6.90 -15.68 0.31
C ARG A 286 -5.44 -16.07 0.22
N ASP A 287 -5.13 -17.26 0.67
CA ASP A 287 -3.74 -17.76 0.70
C ASP A 287 -3.28 -18.38 -0.61
N TYR A 288 -4.18 -18.60 -1.58
CA TYR A 288 -3.86 -19.20 -2.88
C TYR A 288 -2.86 -18.40 -3.75
N LYS A 289 -2.58 -17.14 -3.40
CA LYS A 289 -1.55 -16.32 -4.05
C LYS A 289 -0.23 -16.30 -3.29
N ARG A 290 -0.16 -17.02 -2.18
CA ARG A 290 1.03 -17.08 -1.35
C ARG A 290 2.19 -17.65 -2.15
N THR A 291 3.36 -17.03 -2.06
CA THR A 291 4.63 -17.59 -2.53
C THR A 291 5.56 -17.78 -1.36
N MET A 292 6.43 -18.77 -1.44
CA MET A 292 7.35 -19.07 -0.34
C MET A 292 8.27 -17.88 -0.03
N VAL A 293 8.80 -17.20 -1.06
CA VAL A 293 9.67 -16.04 -0.87
C VAL A 293 8.99 -14.93 -0.07
N ARG A 294 7.71 -14.64 -0.35
CA ARG A 294 6.96 -13.62 0.39
C ARG A 294 6.73 -14.00 1.84
N SER A 295 6.46 -15.27 2.07
CA SER A 295 6.26 -15.79 3.42
C SER A 295 7.55 -15.74 4.25
N THR A 296 8.70 -16.12 3.68
CA THR A 296 9.99 -16.05 4.37
C THR A 296 10.47 -14.61 4.58
N MET A 297 10.14 -13.69 3.66
CA MET A 297 10.33 -12.25 3.86
C MET A 297 9.51 -11.72 5.04
N ALA A 298 8.23 -12.08 5.11
CA ALA A 298 7.38 -11.70 6.24
C ALA A 298 7.91 -12.29 7.56
N THR A 299 8.46 -13.50 7.54
CA THR A 299 9.10 -14.13 8.70
C THR A 299 10.36 -13.39 9.12
N TRP A 300 11.19 -12.95 8.17
CA TRP A 300 12.36 -12.12 8.45
C TRP A 300 11.95 -10.81 9.15
N VAL A 301 11.01 -10.07 8.59
CA VAL A 301 10.55 -8.80 9.17
C VAL A 301 9.83 -9.00 10.50
N LEU A 302 9.06 -10.09 10.66
CA LEU A 302 8.46 -10.47 11.95
C LEU A 302 9.51 -10.63 13.05
N ASN A 303 10.61 -11.36 12.76
CA ASN A 303 11.69 -11.54 13.74
C ASN A 303 12.36 -10.20 14.06
N ARG A 304 12.70 -9.40 13.07
CA ARG A 304 13.24 -8.05 13.27
C ARG A 304 12.33 -7.18 14.12
N LEU A 305 11.02 -7.15 13.82
CA LEU A 305 10.02 -6.39 14.57
C LEU A 305 9.89 -6.88 16.02
N ALA A 306 9.98 -8.20 16.23
CA ALA A 306 9.88 -8.81 17.55
C ALA A 306 10.99 -8.33 18.52
N TYR A 307 12.21 -8.23 18.01
CA TYR A 307 13.35 -7.72 18.78
C TYR A 307 13.33 -6.21 18.88
N TYR A 308 12.90 -5.49 17.83
CA TYR A 308 12.72 -4.05 17.86
C TYR A 308 11.73 -3.59 18.95
N LEU A 309 10.60 -4.31 19.09
CA LEU A 309 9.57 -4.01 20.10
C LEU A 309 9.86 -4.68 21.47
N ASP A 310 10.87 -5.52 21.55
CA ASP A 310 11.14 -6.38 22.71
C ASP A 310 9.90 -7.18 23.19
N ASP A 311 9.15 -7.73 22.24
CA ASP A 311 7.87 -8.42 22.49
C ASP A 311 8.03 -9.93 22.49
N GLU A 312 7.94 -10.55 23.66
CA GLU A 312 8.12 -11.99 23.85
C GLU A 312 7.09 -12.87 23.08
N LYS A 313 5.90 -12.36 22.83
CA LYS A 313 4.92 -13.10 22.02
C LYS A 313 5.32 -13.10 20.55
N LEU A 314 5.79 -11.96 20.03
CA LEU A 314 6.30 -11.86 18.66
C LEU A 314 7.58 -12.69 18.48
N LYS A 315 8.52 -12.68 19.44
CA LYS A 315 9.73 -13.51 19.42
C LYS A 315 9.37 -14.99 19.29
N ARG A 316 8.40 -15.47 20.10
CA ARG A 316 7.91 -16.87 19.98
C ARG A 316 7.25 -17.15 18.63
N LEU A 317 6.42 -16.25 18.11
CA LEU A 317 5.79 -16.41 16.80
C LEU A 317 6.83 -16.44 15.67
N GLY A 318 7.85 -15.61 15.75
CA GLY A 318 8.96 -15.58 14.81
C GLY A 318 9.76 -16.90 14.80
N ALA A 319 10.07 -17.44 15.98
CA ALA A 319 10.73 -18.74 16.11
C ALA A 319 9.88 -19.88 15.51
N ILE A 320 8.59 -19.95 15.86
CA ILE A 320 7.66 -20.95 15.29
C ILE A 320 7.58 -20.83 13.76
N ALA A 321 7.62 -19.61 13.22
CA ALA A 321 7.59 -19.41 11.77
C ALA A 321 8.89 -19.90 11.10
N ILE A 322 10.05 -19.65 11.69
CA ILE A 322 11.33 -20.18 11.20
C ILE A 322 11.28 -21.71 11.18
N ASP A 323 10.96 -22.35 12.31
CA ASP A 323 10.90 -23.80 12.43
C ASP A 323 9.92 -24.41 11.43
N TYR A 324 8.73 -23.80 11.25
CA TYR A 324 7.76 -24.24 10.25
C TYR A 324 8.34 -24.31 8.83
N TYR A 325 9.10 -23.28 8.39
CA TYR A 325 9.67 -23.26 7.05
C TYR A 325 10.87 -24.19 6.92
N LEU A 326 11.69 -24.33 7.97
CA LEU A 326 12.81 -25.27 8.02
C LEU A 326 12.31 -26.71 7.90
N ASP A 327 11.30 -27.10 8.67
CA ASP A 327 10.77 -28.46 8.69
C ASP A 327 9.96 -28.79 7.43
N THR A 328 9.10 -27.86 6.99
CA THR A 328 8.15 -28.14 5.90
C THR A 328 8.80 -28.12 4.53
N TYR A 329 9.71 -27.18 4.28
CA TYR A 329 10.23 -26.93 2.93
C TYR A 329 11.69 -27.33 2.73
N PHE A 330 12.47 -27.43 3.80
CA PHE A 330 13.88 -27.74 3.72
C PHE A 330 14.27 -29.05 4.41
N ASP A 331 13.31 -29.80 4.96
CA ASP A 331 13.57 -31.06 5.69
C ASP A 331 14.81 -30.95 6.58
N ILE A 332 14.74 -30.02 7.54
CA ILE A 332 15.94 -29.61 8.26
C ILE A 332 16.65 -30.77 8.99
N ALA A 333 15.88 -31.72 9.51
CA ALA A 333 16.45 -32.87 10.20
C ALA A 333 17.30 -33.72 9.26
N GLU A 334 16.83 -34.01 8.04
CA GLU A 334 17.57 -34.73 7.03
C GLU A 334 18.72 -33.90 6.46
N SER A 335 18.53 -32.59 6.31
CA SER A 335 19.56 -31.65 5.87
C SER A 335 20.73 -31.62 6.83
N LEU A 336 20.50 -31.50 8.13
CA LEU A 336 21.53 -31.55 9.16
C LEU A 336 22.27 -32.90 9.18
N ARG A 337 21.53 -34.02 8.98
CA ARG A 337 22.14 -35.36 8.91
C ARG A 337 23.06 -35.53 7.71
N LYS A 338 22.72 -34.91 6.56
CA LYS A 338 23.51 -34.96 5.33
C LYS A 338 24.59 -33.89 5.24
N GLY A 339 24.47 -32.81 6.00
CA GLY A 339 25.36 -31.65 5.90
C GLY A 339 25.08 -30.77 4.67
N GLU A 340 23.95 -30.95 4.00
CA GLU A 340 23.50 -30.15 2.84
C GLU A 340 21.99 -29.99 2.86
N ILE A 341 21.47 -28.93 2.26
CA ILE A 341 20.01 -28.70 2.19
C ILE A 341 19.31 -29.72 1.31
N VAL A 342 18.32 -30.38 1.88
CA VAL A 342 17.41 -31.32 1.22
C VAL A 342 16.03 -30.66 1.07
N PRO A 343 15.66 -30.13 -0.12
CA PRO A 343 14.32 -29.60 -0.34
C PRO A 343 13.27 -30.71 -0.23
N SER A 344 12.20 -30.48 0.53
CA SER A 344 11.16 -31.48 0.79
C SER A 344 10.32 -31.85 -0.44
N GLY A 345 10.36 -31.04 -1.51
CA GLY A 345 9.54 -31.24 -2.70
C GLY A 345 8.07 -30.82 -2.53
N VAL A 346 7.70 -30.24 -1.39
CA VAL A 346 6.34 -29.70 -1.14
C VAL A 346 6.00 -28.64 -2.17
N THR A 347 4.79 -28.75 -2.72
CA THR A 347 4.21 -27.77 -3.64
C THR A 347 3.20 -26.92 -2.87
N LEU A 348 3.22 -25.62 -3.08
CA LEU A 348 2.21 -24.72 -2.52
C LEU A 348 0.84 -24.95 -3.17
N ASP A 349 -0.24 -24.57 -2.48
CA ASP A 349 -1.63 -24.75 -2.94
C ASP A 349 -1.93 -24.09 -4.31
N ASN A 350 -1.14 -23.10 -4.72
CA ASN A 350 -1.24 -22.46 -6.03
C ASN A 350 -0.50 -23.22 -7.16
N GLY A 351 0.04 -24.39 -6.89
CA GLY A 351 0.85 -25.18 -7.83
C GLY A 351 2.28 -24.65 -8.01
N ASP A 352 2.69 -23.63 -7.26
CA ASP A 352 4.02 -23.05 -7.32
C ASP A 352 5.00 -24.07 -6.69
N GLN A 353 5.71 -24.79 -7.53
CA GLN A 353 6.89 -25.50 -7.07
C GLN A 353 7.88 -24.43 -6.63
N VAL A 354 8.53 -24.60 -5.51
CA VAL A 354 9.55 -23.75 -4.87
C VAL A 354 10.50 -23.08 -5.92
N THR A 355 9.94 -22.25 -6.80
CA THR A 355 10.62 -21.69 -7.98
C THR A 355 11.56 -20.54 -7.64
N ASN A 356 11.35 -19.90 -6.49
CA ASN A 356 12.24 -18.86 -5.94
C ASN A 356 13.04 -19.42 -4.76
N ARG A 357 13.57 -20.61 -4.91
CA ARG A 357 14.16 -21.42 -3.83
C ARG A 357 15.27 -20.69 -3.09
N TYR A 358 16.25 -20.13 -3.82
CA TYR A 358 17.40 -19.52 -3.18
C TYR A 358 17.04 -18.23 -2.43
N THR A 359 16.14 -17.41 -2.94
CA THR A 359 15.71 -16.17 -2.24
C THR A 359 14.90 -16.50 -0.99
N SER A 360 14.10 -17.55 -1.02
CA SER A 360 13.37 -18.03 0.16
C SER A 360 14.32 -18.53 1.25
N ALA A 361 15.36 -19.28 0.87
CA ALA A 361 16.41 -19.72 1.80
C ALA A 361 17.18 -18.52 2.36
N SER A 362 17.50 -17.53 1.51
CA SER A 362 18.20 -16.30 1.92
C SER A 362 17.42 -15.51 2.99
N PHE A 363 16.11 -15.34 2.81
CA PHE A 363 15.29 -14.65 3.82
C PHE A 363 15.09 -15.47 5.09
N LEU A 364 15.04 -16.79 4.98
CA LEU A 364 14.97 -17.64 6.17
C LEU A 364 16.28 -17.58 6.97
N ALA A 365 17.44 -17.61 6.30
CA ALA A 365 18.72 -17.37 6.94
C ALA A 365 18.77 -15.97 7.60
N ALA A 366 18.34 -14.93 6.89
CA ALA A 366 18.26 -13.59 7.46
C ALA A 366 17.31 -13.53 8.68
N ALA A 367 16.19 -14.26 8.67
CA ALA A 367 15.26 -14.31 9.81
C ALA A 367 15.92 -14.95 11.05
N ILE A 368 16.73 -15.99 10.87
CA ILE A 368 17.52 -16.59 11.95
C ILE A 368 18.49 -15.55 12.53
N LEU A 369 19.19 -14.79 11.68
CA LEU A 369 20.21 -13.82 12.11
C LEU A 369 19.67 -12.58 12.83
N GLU A 370 18.37 -12.28 12.69
CA GLU A 370 17.74 -11.19 13.43
C GLU A 370 17.50 -11.52 14.92
N ARG A 371 17.60 -12.78 15.31
CA ARG A 371 17.37 -13.24 16.68
C ARG A 371 18.61 -13.00 17.57
N ASP A 372 18.40 -12.72 18.85
CA ASP A 372 19.50 -12.62 19.83
C ASP A 372 20.20 -13.98 20.05
N ASP A 373 19.43 -15.09 19.95
CA ASP A 373 19.88 -16.46 20.10
C ASP A 373 20.25 -17.14 18.76
N TYR A 374 20.54 -16.35 17.71
CA TYR A 374 20.81 -16.86 16.35
C TYR A 374 21.94 -17.90 16.30
N GLN A 375 22.86 -17.87 17.24
CA GLN A 375 23.98 -18.83 17.33
C GLN A 375 23.47 -20.26 17.45
N ASP A 376 22.31 -20.48 18.06
CA ASP A 376 21.72 -21.82 18.25
C ASP A 376 21.26 -22.44 16.91
N GLN A 377 20.98 -21.61 15.90
CA GLN A 377 20.57 -22.03 14.55
C GLN A 377 21.52 -21.49 13.46
N LEU A 378 22.74 -21.08 13.82
CA LEU A 378 23.69 -20.54 12.84
C LEU A 378 24.06 -21.56 11.77
N ARG A 379 24.17 -22.84 12.12
CA ARG A 379 24.48 -23.90 11.15
C ARG A 379 23.39 -24.04 10.10
N GLU A 380 22.13 -23.95 10.48
CA GLU A 380 21.00 -23.95 9.54
C GLU A 380 21.06 -22.74 8.60
N ALA A 381 21.36 -21.56 9.12
CA ALA A 381 21.52 -20.35 8.31
C ALA A 381 22.68 -20.49 7.31
N GLU A 382 23.84 -21.01 7.73
CA GLU A 382 24.97 -21.30 6.86
C GLU A 382 24.61 -22.27 5.73
N MET A 383 23.96 -23.39 6.06
CA MET A 383 23.53 -24.39 5.08
C MET A 383 22.54 -23.81 4.06
N LEU A 384 21.56 -23.01 4.52
CA LEU A 384 20.62 -22.30 3.64
C LEU A 384 21.36 -21.38 2.67
N MET A 385 22.38 -20.66 3.16
CA MET A 385 23.16 -19.74 2.33
C MET A 385 24.08 -20.49 1.37
N GLU A 386 24.79 -21.52 1.81
CA GLU A 386 25.60 -22.38 0.94
C GLU A 386 24.75 -22.93 -0.23
N TRP A 387 23.55 -23.41 0.09
CA TRP A 387 22.61 -23.88 -0.93
C TRP A 387 22.12 -22.76 -1.84
N ALA A 388 21.75 -21.59 -1.30
CA ALA A 388 21.30 -20.44 -2.09
C ALA A 388 22.40 -19.93 -3.05
N MET A 389 23.65 -19.87 -2.59
CA MET A 389 24.80 -19.46 -3.39
C MET A 389 25.12 -20.44 -4.53
N SER A 390 24.79 -21.74 -4.39
CA SER A 390 24.99 -22.76 -5.42
C SER A 390 24.17 -22.52 -6.70
N PHE A 391 23.19 -21.62 -6.69
CA PHE A 391 22.43 -21.23 -7.88
C PHE A 391 23.15 -20.20 -8.77
N LYS A 392 24.39 -19.78 -8.42
CA LYS A 392 25.25 -18.99 -9.29
C LYS A 392 25.67 -19.82 -10.51
N ARG A 393 25.45 -19.28 -11.70
CA ARG A 393 25.79 -19.92 -12.98
C ARG A 393 27.27 -19.66 -13.33
N GLU A 394 27.76 -20.38 -14.32
CA GLU A 394 29.13 -20.22 -14.83
C GLU A 394 29.41 -18.82 -15.38
N ASP A 395 28.39 -18.14 -15.92
CA ASP A 395 28.49 -16.74 -16.42
C ASP A 395 28.40 -15.69 -15.30
N GLY A 396 28.32 -16.11 -14.05
CA GLY A 396 28.22 -15.26 -12.86
C GLY A 396 26.81 -14.78 -12.53
N LEU A 397 25.84 -14.95 -13.44
CA LEU A 397 24.44 -14.63 -13.16
C LEU A 397 23.82 -15.65 -12.20
N MET A 398 22.86 -15.18 -11.43
CA MET A 398 22.02 -16.08 -10.62
C MET A 398 20.99 -16.77 -11.52
N TRP A 399 20.68 -18.04 -11.22
CA TRP A 399 19.59 -18.73 -11.91
C TRP A 399 18.25 -18.07 -11.54
N THR A 400 17.40 -17.79 -12.53
CA THR A 400 16.04 -17.30 -12.32
C THR A 400 15.10 -17.95 -13.33
N GLN A 401 13.86 -18.20 -12.92
CA GLN A 401 12.84 -18.78 -13.80
C GLN A 401 12.41 -17.79 -14.91
N TYR A 402 12.35 -16.49 -14.58
CA TYR A 402 11.94 -15.44 -15.50
C TYR A 402 13.04 -14.39 -15.64
N ALA A 403 13.27 -13.92 -16.86
CA ALA A 403 14.31 -12.92 -17.14
C ALA A 403 14.16 -11.64 -16.28
N GLN A 404 12.92 -11.19 -16.06
CA GLN A 404 12.62 -10.03 -15.22
C GLN A 404 13.03 -10.21 -13.76
N SER A 405 13.12 -11.44 -13.28
CA SER A 405 13.54 -11.74 -11.90
C SER A 405 15.01 -11.44 -11.66
N GLN A 406 15.82 -11.29 -12.71
CA GLN A 406 17.22 -10.83 -12.63
C GLN A 406 17.36 -9.43 -12.04
N TYR A 407 16.31 -8.61 -12.09
CA TYR A 407 16.36 -7.24 -11.57
C TYR A 407 16.07 -7.11 -10.08
N PHE A 408 15.73 -8.21 -9.37
CA PHE A 408 15.43 -8.13 -7.94
C PHE A 408 15.89 -9.35 -7.13
N MET A 409 15.78 -10.58 -7.64
CA MET A 409 16.13 -11.78 -6.88
C MET A 409 17.61 -11.84 -6.47
N PRO A 410 18.57 -11.46 -7.33
CA PRO A 410 19.97 -11.44 -6.92
C PRO A 410 20.24 -10.48 -5.76
N GLY A 411 19.63 -9.29 -5.77
CA GLY A 411 19.74 -8.34 -4.67
C GLY A 411 19.21 -8.90 -3.34
N GLN A 412 18.16 -9.73 -3.38
CA GLN A 412 17.64 -10.40 -2.18
C GLN A 412 18.66 -11.38 -1.58
N LEU A 413 19.35 -12.16 -2.40
CA LEU A 413 20.44 -13.03 -1.95
C LEU A 413 21.63 -12.21 -1.43
N LEU A 414 22.02 -11.16 -2.15
CA LEU A 414 23.12 -10.29 -1.74
C LEU A 414 22.86 -9.64 -0.38
N LEU A 415 21.60 -9.30 -0.08
CA LEU A 415 21.22 -8.78 1.23
C LEU A 415 21.51 -9.80 2.35
N ALA A 416 21.13 -11.05 2.16
CA ALA A 416 21.42 -12.12 3.11
C ALA A 416 22.93 -12.40 3.23
N CYS A 417 23.70 -12.32 2.12
CA CYS A 417 25.15 -12.40 2.17
C CYS A 417 25.78 -11.29 3.02
N ALA A 418 25.28 -10.06 2.88
CA ALA A 418 25.74 -8.92 3.69
C ALA A 418 25.43 -9.13 5.19
N TYR A 419 24.26 -9.67 5.53
CA TYR A 419 23.92 -10.03 6.92
C TYR A 419 24.81 -11.17 7.45
N MET A 420 25.05 -12.21 6.67
CA MET A 420 25.97 -13.30 7.07
C MET A 420 27.37 -12.77 7.32
N TYR A 421 27.89 -11.94 6.42
CA TYR A 421 29.21 -11.32 6.61
C TYR A 421 29.27 -10.47 7.88
N ASP A 422 28.25 -9.63 8.11
CA ASP A 422 28.14 -8.80 9.32
C ASP A 422 28.16 -9.63 10.62
N LYS A 423 27.43 -10.74 10.65
CA LYS A 423 27.25 -11.57 11.86
C LYS A 423 28.37 -12.57 12.09
N THR A 424 29.01 -13.08 11.02
CA THR A 424 30.01 -14.15 11.12
C THR A 424 31.45 -13.69 10.86
N GLY A 425 31.62 -12.58 10.13
CA GLY A 425 32.93 -12.15 9.62
C GLY A 425 33.53 -13.06 8.56
N ASP A 426 32.76 -14.05 8.03
CA ASP A 426 33.28 -14.98 7.05
C ASP A 426 33.40 -14.32 5.68
N GLU A 427 34.67 -14.20 5.21
CA GLU A 427 35.03 -13.60 3.93
C GLU A 427 34.42 -14.30 2.70
N MET A 428 33.93 -15.53 2.85
CA MET A 428 33.25 -16.25 1.77
C MET A 428 32.01 -15.46 1.31
N TYR A 429 31.24 -14.90 2.23
CA TYR A 429 30.01 -14.14 1.89
C TYR A 429 30.35 -12.81 1.21
N ARG A 430 31.39 -12.13 1.66
CA ARG A 430 31.87 -10.90 1.03
C ARG A 430 32.39 -11.18 -0.38
N THR A 431 33.19 -12.21 -0.55
CA THR A 431 33.75 -12.59 -1.87
C THR A 431 32.63 -12.96 -2.84
N PHE A 432 31.67 -13.75 -2.40
CA PHE A 432 30.52 -14.11 -3.23
C PHE A 432 29.70 -12.86 -3.62
N PHE A 433 29.48 -11.95 -2.65
CA PHE A 433 28.79 -10.68 -2.91
C PHE A 433 29.49 -9.88 -4.01
N GLN A 434 30.81 -9.70 -3.91
CA GLN A 434 31.60 -8.95 -4.89
C GLN A 434 31.56 -9.60 -6.28
N ASP A 435 31.69 -10.92 -6.34
CA ASP A 435 31.63 -11.67 -7.58
C ASP A 435 30.28 -11.51 -8.31
N VAL A 436 29.18 -11.61 -7.56
CA VAL A 436 27.84 -11.45 -8.13
C VAL A 436 27.58 -9.98 -8.47
N TRP A 437 27.88 -9.05 -7.57
CA TRP A 437 27.70 -7.63 -7.82
C TRP A 437 28.44 -7.15 -9.08
N GLY A 438 29.68 -7.56 -9.26
CA GLY A 438 30.48 -7.21 -10.45
C GLY A 438 29.85 -7.62 -11.78
N VAL A 439 28.93 -8.60 -11.77
CA VAL A 439 28.16 -9.00 -12.97
C VAL A 439 26.90 -8.14 -13.16
N TYR A 440 26.26 -7.72 -12.06
CA TYR A 440 24.97 -7.01 -12.10
C TYR A 440 25.09 -5.49 -12.18
N GLU A 441 26.22 -4.89 -11.76
CA GLU A 441 26.42 -3.45 -11.70
C GLU A 441 26.17 -2.76 -13.06
N ALA A 442 26.90 -3.16 -14.09
CA ALA A 442 26.80 -2.52 -15.42
C ALA A 442 25.44 -2.72 -16.10
N PRO A 443 24.80 -3.92 -16.09
CA PRO A 443 23.45 -4.10 -16.58
C PRO A 443 22.40 -3.30 -15.81
N LEU A 444 22.50 -3.21 -14.48
CA LEU A 444 21.59 -2.40 -13.68
C LEU A 444 21.70 -0.93 -14.02
N TYR A 445 22.93 -0.40 -14.08
CA TYR A 445 23.18 0.98 -14.49
C TYR A 445 22.63 1.27 -15.90
N ALA A 446 22.89 0.38 -16.87
CA ALA A 446 22.36 0.52 -18.22
C ALA A 446 20.84 0.52 -18.25
N THR A 447 20.18 -0.35 -17.47
CA THR A 447 18.72 -0.42 -17.41
C THR A 447 18.11 0.88 -16.88
N MET A 448 18.73 1.50 -15.89
CA MET A 448 18.28 2.80 -15.37
C MET A 448 18.41 3.93 -16.40
N HIS A 449 19.37 3.86 -17.33
CA HIS A 449 19.60 4.89 -18.34
C HIS A 449 18.91 4.63 -19.69
N LEU A 450 18.30 3.45 -19.87
CA LEU A 450 17.61 3.05 -21.10
C LEU A 450 16.10 3.25 -21.00
N GLY A 451 15.61 4.47 -20.87
CA GLY A 451 14.17 4.67 -20.85
C GLY A 451 13.73 6.01 -20.31
N ASN A 452 12.47 6.09 -19.92
CA ASN A 452 11.94 7.24 -19.21
C ASN A 452 12.71 7.39 -17.88
N GLU A 453 13.31 8.55 -17.63
CA GLU A 453 14.10 8.87 -16.43
C GLU A 453 13.34 8.62 -15.11
N LEU A 454 12.02 8.59 -15.18
CA LEU A 454 11.15 8.30 -14.04
C LEU A 454 10.80 6.81 -13.89
N TYR A 455 11.20 5.96 -14.85
CA TYR A 455 10.96 4.52 -14.73
C TYR A 455 12.02 3.89 -13.83
N ILE A 456 11.61 3.57 -12.61
CA ILE A 456 12.42 2.81 -11.68
C ILE A 456 11.80 1.41 -11.66
N PRO A 457 12.48 0.38 -12.19
CA PRO A 457 12.02 -0.99 -12.05
C PRO A 457 12.02 -1.39 -10.57
N TYR A 458 11.34 -2.47 -10.20
CA TYR A 458 11.28 -3.01 -8.82
C TYR A 458 12.66 -3.29 -8.19
N ALA A 459 13.72 -3.22 -8.99
CA ALA A 459 15.10 -3.39 -8.61
C ALA A 459 15.64 -2.42 -7.53
N PRO A 460 15.26 -1.14 -7.45
CA PRO A 460 15.95 -0.20 -6.58
C PRO A 460 16.01 -0.66 -5.14
N ALA A 461 14.88 -1.03 -4.55
CA ALA A 461 14.84 -1.45 -3.15
C ALA A 461 15.76 -2.66 -2.88
N TRP A 462 15.79 -3.61 -3.79
CA TRP A 462 16.52 -4.85 -3.58
C TRP A 462 18.02 -4.76 -3.85
N PHE A 463 18.49 -3.74 -4.58
CA PHE A 463 19.92 -3.49 -4.71
C PHE A 463 20.40 -2.41 -3.76
N THR A 464 19.57 -1.43 -3.41
CA THR A 464 19.98 -0.42 -2.42
C THR A 464 20.29 -1.03 -1.06
N GLN A 465 19.43 -1.91 -0.53
CA GLN A 465 19.61 -2.49 0.80
C GLN A 465 20.96 -3.24 0.94
N PRO A 466 21.30 -4.22 0.08
CA PRO A 466 22.57 -4.94 0.19
C PRO A 466 23.78 -4.04 -0.04
N LEU A 467 23.70 -3.09 -0.98
CA LEU A 467 24.81 -2.16 -1.26
C LEU A 467 25.03 -1.19 -0.11
N SER A 468 23.95 -0.64 0.46
CA SER A 468 24.01 0.19 1.67
C SER A 468 24.66 -0.57 2.83
N LYS A 469 24.23 -1.81 3.10
CA LYS A 469 24.82 -2.64 4.15
C LYS A 469 26.30 -2.94 3.91
N MET A 470 26.68 -3.27 2.67
CA MET A 470 28.07 -3.51 2.33
C MET A 470 28.93 -2.25 2.37
N TYR A 471 28.38 -1.09 2.01
CA TYR A 471 29.08 0.19 2.21
C TYR A 471 29.38 0.45 3.69
N GLN A 472 28.38 0.26 4.56
CA GLN A 472 28.56 0.39 6.02
C GLN A 472 29.66 -0.53 6.57
N LEU A 473 29.80 -1.74 6.01
CA LEU A 473 30.76 -2.74 6.49
C LEU A 473 32.17 -2.55 5.89
N THR A 474 32.27 -2.01 4.67
CA THR A 474 33.54 -2.01 3.91
C THR A 474 34.04 -0.63 3.51
N GLY A 475 33.18 0.38 3.47
CA GLY A 475 33.51 1.72 2.99
C GLY A 475 33.83 1.81 1.50
N GLN A 476 33.41 0.82 0.67
CA GLN A 476 33.74 0.81 -0.76
C GLN A 476 32.81 1.76 -1.54
N ASP A 477 33.41 2.78 -2.16
CA ASP A 477 32.71 3.86 -2.87
C ASP A 477 31.76 3.36 -3.95
N GLU A 478 32.08 2.27 -4.65
CA GLU A 478 31.24 1.70 -5.71
C GLU A 478 29.84 1.33 -5.24
N TYR A 479 29.68 0.89 -3.99
CA TYR A 479 28.38 0.59 -3.40
C TYR A 479 27.59 1.86 -3.13
N ARG A 480 28.24 2.86 -2.52
CA ARG A 480 27.66 4.18 -2.26
C ARG A 480 27.17 4.84 -3.54
N ASP A 481 28.01 4.85 -4.57
CA ASP A 481 27.73 5.56 -5.83
C ASP A 481 26.49 4.97 -6.51
N MET A 482 26.31 3.65 -6.48
CA MET A 482 25.11 3.02 -7.01
C MET A 482 23.87 3.27 -6.13
N VAL A 483 24.01 3.28 -4.80
CA VAL A 483 22.92 3.67 -3.88
C VAL A 483 22.43 5.07 -4.23
N TYR A 484 23.32 6.02 -4.47
CA TYR A 484 22.96 7.39 -4.87
C TYR A 484 22.29 7.44 -6.23
N GLU A 485 22.86 6.76 -7.24
CA GLU A 485 22.29 6.71 -8.58
C GLU A 485 20.84 6.21 -8.60
N ILE A 486 20.53 5.19 -7.79
CA ILE A 486 19.20 4.65 -7.64
C ILE A 486 18.27 5.68 -6.96
N ASN A 487 18.68 6.24 -5.84
CA ASN A 487 17.78 6.97 -4.94
C ASN A 487 17.60 8.45 -5.31
N ASP A 488 18.54 9.05 -6.01
CA ASP A 488 18.33 10.36 -6.63
C ASP A 488 17.20 10.30 -7.68
N ARG A 489 16.91 9.13 -8.27
CA ARG A 489 15.76 8.90 -9.14
C ARG A 489 14.46 8.78 -8.36
N VAL A 490 14.49 8.17 -7.16
CA VAL A 490 13.31 8.13 -6.28
C VAL A 490 12.89 9.55 -5.88
N VAL A 491 13.86 10.42 -5.59
CA VAL A 491 13.57 11.84 -5.30
C VAL A 491 12.93 12.53 -6.51
N ARG A 492 13.49 12.37 -7.71
CA ARG A 492 12.89 12.93 -8.94
C ARG A 492 11.48 12.38 -9.22
N LEU A 493 11.24 11.11 -8.92
CA LEU A 493 9.91 10.51 -9.02
C LEU A 493 8.91 11.17 -8.07
N TYR A 494 9.32 11.43 -6.82
CA TYR A 494 8.49 12.15 -5.86
C TYR A 494 8.16 13.57 -6.37
N GLU A 495 9.15 14.33 -6.82
CA GLU A 495 8.97 15.69 -7.35
C GLU A 495 7.98 15.69 -8.51
N HIS A 496 8.17 14.78 -9.48
CA HIS A 496 7.24 14.63 -10.60
C HIS A 496 5.82 14.31 -10.13
N ASN A 497 5.67 13.37 -9.19
CA ASN A 497 4.34 12.97 -8.68
C ASN A 497 3.66 14.13 -7.94
N SER A 498 4.41 14.89 -7.14
CA SER A 498 3.89 16.07 -6.41
C SER A 498 3.38 17.17 -7.34
N GLU A 499 4.07 17.41 -8.48
CA GLU A 499 3.65 18.38 -9.49
C GLU A 499 2.40 17.94 -10.28
N HIS A 500 2.18 16.64 -10.42
CA HIS A 500 1.14 16.07 -11.29
C HIS A 500 0.03 15.35 -10.53
N GLN A 501 0.02 15.41 -9.21
CA GLN A 501 -1.02 14.78 -8.40
C GLN A 501 -2.41 15.34 -8.69
N VAL A 502 -3.38 14.44 -8.82
CA VAL A 502 -4.79 14.80 -9.09
C VAL A 502 -5.56 15.01 -7.80
N TYR A 503 -5.20 14.28 -6.76
CA TYR A 503 -5.88 14.28 -5.47
C TYR A 503 -4.87 14.61 -4.36
N TYR A 504 -5.30 15.39 -3.37
CA TYR A 504 -4.41 15.85 -2.29
C TYR A 504 -3.91 14.71 -1.37
N ASP A 505 -4.63 13.59 -1.32
CA ASP A 505 -4.24 12.40 -0.55
C ASP A 505 -3.16 11.55 -1.25
N TYR A 506 -2.73 11.95 -2.47
CA TYR A 506 -1.60 11.33 -3.18
C TYR A 506 -0.23 11.86 -2.75
N ASP A 507 -0.16 12.90 -1.94
CA ASP A 507 1.11 13.42 -1.48
C ASP A 507 1.92 12.33 -0.76
N GLY A 508 3.17 12.14 -1.19
CA GLY A 508 4.07 11.09 -0.70
C GLY A 508 4.11 9.80 -1.52
N VAL A 509 3.30 9.67 -2.58
CA VAL A 509 3.31 8.47 -3.45
C VAL A 509 4.59 8.36 -4.26
N LEU A 510 5.27 7.22 -4.15
CA LEU A 510 6.48 6.87 -4.92
C LEU A 510 6.21 5.80 -5.99
N SER A 511 5.02 5.82 -6.59
CA SER A 511 4.68 4.92 -7.70
C SER A 511 4.92 5.60 -9.04
N PRO A 512 5.57 4.94 -10.02
CA PRO A 512 5.85 5.54 -11.34
C PRO A 512 4.59 5.74 -12.20
N LYS A 513 3.44 5.27 -11.75
CA LYS A 513 2.15 5.43 -12.43
C LYS A 513 1.13 6.01 -11.45
N LEU A 514 0.85 7.29 -11.55
CA LEU A 514 -0.18 7.97 -10.76
C LEU A 514 -1.59 7.35 -10.90
N GLY A 515 -1.87 6.62 -11.99
CA GLY A 515 -3.14 5.93 -12.22
C GLY A 515 -3.37 4.66 -11.40
N TYR A 516 -2.43 4.21 -10.57
CA TYR A 516 -2.58 3.01 -9.72
C TYR A 516 -3.00 3.32 -8.28
N TRP A 517 -3.68 4.42 -8.03
CA TRP A 517 -4.25 4.78 -6.72
C TRP A 517 -3.24 4.78 -5.56
N GLY A 518 -1.97 5.08 -5.86
CA GLY A 518 -0.91 5.10 -4.86
C GLY A 518 -0.60 3.70 -4.32
N ASN A 519 -0.07 2.81 -5.17
CA ASN A 519 0.27 1.45 -4.79
C ASN A 519 1.22 1.42 -3.59
N ASN A 520 0.78 0.82 -2.50
CA ASN A 520 1.50 0.74 -1.23
C ASN A 520 2.81 -0.07 -1.40
N SER A 521 2.74 -1.27 -1.97
CA SER A 521 3.91 -2.16 -2.08
C SER A 521 5.08 -1.51 -2.84
N ILE A 522 4.79 -0.75 -3.92
CA ILE A 522 5.83 -0.02 -4.67
C ILE A 522 6.34 1.17 -3.86
N THR A 523 5.42 1.96 -3.28
CA THR A 523 5.78 3.15 -2.50
C THR A 523 6.59 2.78 -1.26
N SER A 524 6.20 1.74 -0.54
CA SER A 524 6.93 1.27 0.64
C SER A 524 8.31 0.68 0.31
N ALA A 525 8.45 -0.02 -0.82
CA ALA A 525 9.74 -0.52 -1.29
C ALA A 525 10.70 0.63 -1.67
N HIS A 526 10.18 1.69 -2.30
CA HIS A 526 10.99 2.89 -2.59
C HIS A 526 11.33 3.67 -1.33
N LEU A 527 10.41 3.75 -0.34
CA LEU A 527 10.72 4.35 0.96
C LEU A 527 11.85 3.60 1.67
N GLU A 528 11.77 2.27 1.71
CA GLU A 528 12.82 1.44 2.33
C GLU A 528 14.18 1.68 1.67
N SER A 529 14.21 1.79 0.33
CA SER A 529 15.41 2.15 -0.43
C SER A 529 15.94 3.54 -0.05
N LEU A 530 15.05 4.53 -0.01
CA LEU A 530 15.41 5.92 0.28
C LEU A 530 15.95 6.11 1.70
N VAL A 531 15.41 5.36 2.66
CA VAL A 531 15.89 5.35 4.04
C VAL A 531 17.31 4.81 4.13
N ASP A 532 17.61 3.70 3.46
CA ASP A 532 18.98 3.17 3.41
C ASP A 532 19.95 4.14 2.72
N ALA A 533 19.50 4.84 1.68
CA ALA A 533 20.32 5.87 1.03
C ALA A 533 20.58 7.10 1.93
N ALA A 534 19.60 7.48 2.77
CA ALA A 534 19.79 8.54 3.74
C ALA A 534 20.87 8.18 4.78
N VAL A 535 20.87 6.93 5.26
CA VAL A 535 21.93 6.42 6.16
C VAL A 535 23.30 6.46 5.49
N VAL A 536 23.39 6.06 4.21
CA VAL A 536 24.64 6.15 3.44
C VAL A 536 25.09 7.59 3.29
N ALA A 537 24.18 8.53 2.98
CA ALA A 537 24.49 9.94 2.83
C ALA A 537 25.01 10.57 4.14
N GLU A 538 24.44 10.18 5.27
CA GLU A 538 24.91 10.64 6.59
C GLU A 538 26.30 10.12 6.88
N LEU A 539 26.57 8.83 6.65
CA LEU A 539 27.88 8.22 6.88
C LEU A 539 28.97 8.80 5.94
N ASP A 540 28.63 9.12 4.71
CA ASP A 540 29.53 9.72 3.72
C ASP A 540 29.74 11.23 3.96
N GLY A 541 28.86 11.87 4.76
CA GLY A 541 28.87 13.32 4.98
C GLY A 541 28.30 14.11 3.81
N ASP A 542 27.52 13.49 2.91
CA ASP A 542 26.80 14.16 1.84
C ASP A 542 25.49 14.78 2.35
N TRP A 543 25.64 15.89 3.05
CA TRP A 543 24.53 16.63 3.65
C TRP A 543 23.50 17.13 2.65
N ALA A 544 23.90 17.35 1.39
CA ALA A 544 23.00 17.80 0.34
C ALA A 544 22.02 16.68 -0.04
N ARG A 545 22.51 15.46 -0.25
CA ARG A 545 21.66 14.29 -0.51
C ARG A 545 20.82 13.92 0.71
N LEU A 546 21.43 13.91 1.91
CA LEU A 546 20.69 13.65 3.14
C LEU A 546 19.49 14.59 3.26
N ALA A 547 19.68 15.89 3.04
CA ALA A 547 18.60 16.88 3.08
C ALA A 547 17.52 16.62 2.01
N ALA A 548 17.92 16.22 0.79
CA ALA A 548 16.98 15.88 -0.27
C ALA A 548 16.14 14.62 0.09
N TYR A 549 16.76 13.60 0.65
CA TYR A 549 16.09 12.38 1.08
C TYR A 549 15.17 12.63 2.29
N LYS A 550 15.64 13.36 3.29
CA LYS A 550 14.84 13.77 4.47
C LYS A 550 13.64 14.65 4.09
N LYS A 551 13.68 15.36 2.97
CA LYS A 551 12.51 16.08 2.45
C LYS A 551 11.40 15.14 1.97
N VAL A 552 11.73 14.01 1.37
CA VAL A 552 10.75 13.07 0.78
C VAL A 552 10.19 12.10 1.82
N ILE A 553 11.03 11.61 2.73
CA ILE A 553 10.69 10.56 3.71
C ILE A 553 9.42 10.90 4.49
N PRO A 554 9.26 12.08 5.14
CA PRO A 554 8.06 12.38 5.93
C PRO A 554 6.75 12.37 5.13
N HIS A 555 6.78 12.88 3.90
CA HIS A 555 5.61 12.86 3.02
C HIS A 555 5.19 11.43 2.66
N THR A 556 6.18 10.57 2.36
CA THR A 556 5.90 9.17 2.03
C THR A 556 5.42 8.39 3.26
N VAL A 557 5.99 8.63 4.44
CA VAL A 557 5.50 8.05 5.71
C VAL A 557 4.06 8.49 5.97
N ALA A 558 3.75 9.78 5.83
CA ALA A 558 2.39 10.29 6.02
C ALA A 558 1.39 9.63 5.05
N PHE A 559 1.77 9.46 3.78
CA PHE A 559 0.96 8.72 2.82
C PHE A 559 0.70 7.27 3.27
N LEU A 560 1.73 6.54 3.66
CA LEU A 560 1.60 5.15 4.09
C LEU A 560 0.79 5.00 5.37
N LEU A 561 0.93 5.93 6.33
CA LEU A 561 0.12 5.94 7.55
C LEU A 561 -1.38 6.18 7.27
N ARG A 562 -1.75 6.91 6.19
CA ARG A 562 -3.16 7.00 5.76
C ARG A 562 -3.72 5.66 5.31
N LEU A 563 -2.88 4.74 4.83
CA LEU A 563 -3.29 3.39 4.41
C LEU A 563 -3.39 2.40 5.57
N GLN A 564 -2.87 2.74 6.77
CA GLN A 564 -2.92 1.85 7.93
C GLN A 564 -4.32 1.75 8.50
N TYR A 565 -4.74 0.54 8.81
CA TYR A 565 -5.93 0.32 9.62
C TYR A 565 -5.59 0.56 11.09
N ILE A 566 -6.24 1.57 11.63
CA ILE A 566 -6.19 1.95 13.04
C ILE A 566 -7.60 1.82 13.63
N PRO A 567 -7.76 1.73 14.94
CA PRO A 567 -9.10 1.64 15.52
C PRO A 567 -10.09 2.66 14.94
N GLU A 568 -9.68 3.92 14.84
CA GLU A 568 -10.52 5.06 14.46
C GLU A 568 -11.15 4.92 13.07
N ASN A 569 -10.49 4.26 12.12
CA ASN A 569 -10.97 4.10 10.74
C ASN A 569 -11.60 2.71 10.46
N THR A 570 -11.89 1.93 11.52
CA THR A 570 -12.49 0.58 11.39
C THR A 570 -13.95 0.51 11.77
N TYR A 571 -14.65 1.64 11.82
CA TYR A 571 -16.07 1.73 12.19
C TYR A 571 -16.99 0.85 11.33
N TYR A 572 -16.61 0.57 10.07
CA TYR A 572 -17.36 -0.25 9.10
C TYR A 572 -16.87 -1.71 8.98
N VAL A 573 -15.97 -2.16 9.85
CA VAL A 573 -15.30 -3.46 9.70
C VAL A 573 -15.76 -4.45 10.78
N LEU A 574 -16.17 -5.65 10.36
CA LEU A 574 -16.63 -6.71 11.24
C LEU A 574 -15.51 -7.40 12.03
N HIS A 575 -14.40 -7.70 11.38
CA HIS A 575 -13.28 -8.44 11.99
C HIS A 575 -12.07 -7.53 12.19
N ARG A 576 -12.22 -6.56 13.10
CA ARG A 576 -11.21 -5.53 13.37
C ARG A 576 -9.89 -6.10 13.84
N ASP A 577 -9.92 -7.17 14.64
CA ASP A 577 -8.74 -7.89 15.13
C ASP A 577 -7.83 -8.42 14.01
N ARG A 578 -8.40 -8.71 12.83
CA ARG A 578 -7.65 -9.20 11.68
C ARG A 578 -6.98 -8.11 10.86
N ILE A 579 -7.40 -6.87 11.02
CA ILE A 579 -6.96 -5.79 10.14
C ILE A 579 -6.22 -4.67 10.84
N ILE A 580 -6.54 -4.35 12.10
CA ILE A 580 -5.87 -3.27 12.84
C ILE A 580 -4.36 -3.53 12.83
N GLY A 581 -3.60 -2.51 12.46
CA GLY A 581 -2.15 -2.55 12.26
C GLY A 581 -1.71 -2.94 10.86
N GLY A 582 -2.58 -3.60 10.06
CA GLY A 582 -2.33 -3.90 8.66
C GLY A 582 -2.58 -2.71 7.74
N PHE A 583 -2.32 -2.87 6.44
CA PHE A 583 -2.36 -1.77 5.47
C PHE A 583 -3.18 -2.11 4.24
N LYS A 584 -3.93 -1.12 3.74
CA LYS A 584 -4.61 -1.18 2.44
C LYS A 584 -3.61 -1.38 1.31
N LYS A 585 -4.03 -2.05 0.25
CA LYS A 585 -3.23 -2.22 -0.96
C LYS A 585 -2.94 -0.90 -1.67
N ASP A 586 -3.90 -0.01 -1.69
CA ASP A 586 -3.81 1.35 -2.21
C ASP A 586 -4.97 2.20 -1.64
N LEU A 587 -5.10 3.45 -2.06
CA LEU A 587 -6.15 4.36 -1.56
C LEU A 587 -7.57 3.86 -1.81
N VAL A 588 -7.80 3.03 -2.81
CA VAL A 588 -9.13 2.55 -3.22
C VAL A 588 -9.37 1.09 -2.86
N ASN A 589 -8.32 0.28 -2.88
CA ASN A 589 -8.41 -1.16 -2.63
C ASN A 589 -8.13 -1.47 -1.15
N SER A 590 -9.18 -1.82 -0.42
CA SER A 590 -9.16 -2.09 1.02
C SER A 590 -8.59 -3.46 1.41
N VAL A 591 -8.22 -4.30 0.46
CA VAL A 591 -7.61 -5.61 0.74
C VAL A 591 -6.31 -5.44 1.51
N LEU A 592 -6.14 -6.19 2.61
CA LEU A 592 -4.85 -6.33 3.27
C LEU A 592 -3.99 -7.30 2.50
N TRP A 593 -2.75 -6.91 2.30
CA TRP A 593 -1.78 -7.72 1.59
C TRP A 593 -0.46 -7.75 2.34
N MET A 594 0.10 -8.92 2.57
CA MET A 594 1.34 -9.11 3.32
C MET A 594 2.50 -8.29 2.74
N ASP A 595 2.59 -8.19 1.40
CA ASP A 595 3.62 -7.39 0.73
C ASP A 595 3.60 -5.91 1.15
N ASN A 596 2.42 -5.39 1.53
CA ASN A 596 2.28 -4.01 1.99
C ASN A 596 2.76 -3.82 3.43
N VAL A 597 2.82 -4.89 4.22
CA VAL A 597 3.17 -4.80 5.64
C VAL A 597 4.69 -4.87 5.83
N TRP A 598 5.36 -5.83 5.20
CA TRP A 598 6.77 -6.06 5.53
C TRP A 598 7.73 -4.98 5.01
N HIS A 599 7.55 -4.42 3.79
CA HIS A 599 8.41 -3.34 3.28
C HIS A 599 8.35 -2.09 4.18
N LEU A 600 7.12 -1.64 4.47
CA LEU A 600 6.97 -0.43 5.29
C LEU A 600 7.39 -0.66 6.75
N THR A 601 7.18 -1.86 7.31
CA THR A 601 7.64 -2.17 8.67
C THR A 601 9.15 -2.04 8.77
N SER A 602 9.88 -2.61 7.80
CA SER A 602 11.34 -2.47 7.73
C SER A 602 11.75 -1.00 7.59
N ALA A 603 11.09 -0.24 6.70
CA ALA A 603 11.38 1.18 6.52
C ALA A 603 11.12 2.00 7.80
N PHE A 604 9.98 1.77 8.47
CA PHE A 604 9.59 2.51 9.67
C PHE A 604 10.55 2.27 10.84
N MET A 605 10.98 1.03 11.06
CA MET A 605 12.00 0.72 12.06
C MET A 605 13.32 1.43 11.76
N LYS A 606 13.79 1.37 10.50
CA LYS A 606 15.03 2.07 10.09
C LYS A 606 14.93 3.59 10.24
N ILE A 607 13.77 4.20 9.97
CA ILE A 607 13.52 5.64 10.17
C ILE A 607 13.68 6.00 11.64
N GLN A 608 13.13 5.19 12.54
CA GLN A 608 13.24 5.40 13.99
C GLN A 608 14.67 5.21 14.47
N ASP A 609 15.34 4.12 14.06
CA ASP A 609 16.71 3.79 14.47
C ASP A 609 17.71 4.89 14.07
N ASN A 610 17.44 5.64 13.00
CA ASN A 610 18.35 6.65 12.44
C ASN A 610 17.81 8.10 12.54
N ASP A 611 16.77 8.34 13.30
CA ASP A 611 16.18 9.68 13.54
C ASP A 611 15.92 10.49 12.26
N LEU A 612 15.34 9.86 11.24
CA LEU A 612 15.17 10.47 9.92
C LEU A 612 13.92 11.34 9.77
N LEU A 613 13.13 11.53 10.83
CA LEU A 613 11.98 12.44 10.85
C LEU A 613 12.32 13.86 11.33
N ASN A 614 13.46 14.05 11.98
CA ASN A 614 13.90 15.33 12.58
C ASN A 614 14.88 16.10 11.70
#